data_f11a37754a6f43307064ea8ed683857e
#
_entry.id   f11a37754a6f43307064ea8ed683857e
#
_cell.length_a   1.000
_cell.length_b   1.000
_cell.length_c   1.000
_cell.angle_alpha   90.00
_cell.angle_beta   90.00
_cell.angle_gamma   90.00
#
_symmetry.space_group_name_H-M   'P 1'
#
loop_
_entity.id
_entity.type
_entity.pdbx_description
1 polymer ?
#
loop_
_entity_poly.entity_id
_entity_poly.type
_entity_poly.pdbx_seq_one_letter_code
_entity_poly.pdbx_strand_id
1 'polypeptide(L)'
;LQGLLPGLPGQTPAQLLSELLARLTAEDMESLQHYEERLTALEEVLLAQQAEDFDKKLFRIRRELSVLAGYYAQLDDLYAVLADAIPDAEEHVQRLLEHLSGKAQRLLTMTEQEKEYSLQLREMHQTQVDMRQNQIMKILTIVTTVFLPLSLIAGWYGMNFQNMPELTAEHGYLVICI
;
A
#
# COMPACT_ATOMS: atom_id res chain seq x y z
N LEU A 1 -30.65 -10.96 30.56
CA LEU A 1 -29.17 -10.88 30.51
C LEU A 1 -28.48 -11.37 31.80
N GLN A 2 -29.24 -11.48 32.92
CA GLN A 2 -28.70 -11.98 34.22
C GLN A 2 -28.39 -13.47 34.28
N GLY A 3 -28.69 -14.24 33.24
CA GLY A 3 -28.53 -15.72 33.22
C GLY A 3 -27.32 -16.25 32.47
N LEU A 4 -26.45 -15.41 31.86
CA LEU A 4 -25.39 -15.85 30.97
C LEU A 4 -23.93 -15.62 31.50
N LEU A 5 -23.76 -15.00 32.67
CA LEU A 5 -22.43 -14.81 33.28
C LEU A 5 -22.46 -15.42 34.69
N PRO A 6 -21.54 -16.33 35.04
CA PRO A 6 -21.35 -16.75 36.40
C PRO A 6 -20.88 -15.54 37.19
N GLY A 7 -21.75 -14.94 38.00
CA GLY A 7 -21.46 -13.78 38.81
C GLY A 7 -20.26 -14.04 39.74
N LEU A 8 -19.18 -13.38 39.50
CA LEU A 8 -18.15 -13.20 40.51
C LEU A 8 -18.74 -12.33 41.64
N PRO A 9 -18.80 -12.81 42.85
CA PRO A 9 -19.42 -12.08 43.96
C PRO A 9 -18.65 -10.79 44.23
N GLY A 10 -19.28 -9.65 43.98
CA GLY A 10 -18.77 -8.34 44.39
C GLY A 10 -18.46 -7.34 43.27
N GLN A 11 -18.65 -7.68 42.01
CA GLN A 11 -18.44 -6.72 40.89
C GLN A 11 -19.73 -6.00 40.50
N THR A 12 -19.67 -4.68 40.33
CA THR A 12 -20.79 -3.91 39.75
C THR A 12 -20.94 -4.20 38.28
N PRO A 13 -22.16 -4.06 37.67
CA PRO A 13 -22.35 -4.23 36.24
C PRO A 13 -21.43 -3.36 35.40
N ALA A 14 -21.08 -2.16 35.88
CA ALA A 14 -20.16 -1.24 35.23
C ALA A 14 -18.71 -1.80 35.18
N GLN A 15 -18.25 -2.43 36.26
CA GLN A 15 -16.94 -3.06 36.31
C GLN A 15 -16.84 -4.26 35.37
N LEU A 16 -17.90 -5.10 35.26
CA LEU A 16 -17.94 -6.20 34.32
C LEU A 16 -17.91 -5.72 32.87
N LEU A 17 -18.67 -4.66 32.54
CA LEU A 17 -18.69 -4.07 31.21
C LEU A 17 -17.32 -3.52 30.84
N SER A 18 -16.68 -2.79 31.74
CA SER A 18 -15.36 -2.21 31.51
C SER A 18 -14.26 -3.26 31.33
N GLU A 19 -14.32 -4.38 32.06
CA GLU A 19 -13.39 -5.50 31.87
C GLU A 19 -13.60 -6.20 30.54
N LEU A 20 -14.85 -6.39 30.10
CA LEU A 20 -15.18 -6.92 28.76
C LEU A 20 -14.62 -6.00 27.67
N LEU A 21 -14.83 -4.70 27.77
CA LEU A 21 -14.34 -3.72 26.80
C LEU A 21 -12.81 -3.67 26.77
N ALA A 22 -12.15 -3.80 27.91
CA ALA A 22 -10.68 -3.88 27.99
C ALA A 22 -10.13 -5.14 27.28
N ARG A 23 -10.84 -6.26 27.39
CA ARG A 23 -10.47 -7.52 26.72
C ARG A 23 -10.63 -7.46 25.21
N LEU A 24 -11.63 -6.72 24.68
CA LEU A 24 -11.84 -6.55 23.25
C LEU A 24 -10.62 -5.96 22.51
N THR A 25 -9.85 -5.14 23.21
CA THR A 25 -8.67 -4.48 22.62
C THR A 25 -7.34 -5.02 23.16
N ALA A 26 -7.35 -6.14 23.93
CA ALA A 26 -6.14 -6.63 24.60
C ALA A 26 -5.06 -7.08 23.62
N GLU A 27 -5.45 -7.77 22.54
CA GLU A 27 -4.56 -8.36 21.54
C GLU A 27 -4.40 -7.50 20.29
N ASP A 28 -5.09 -6.36 20.22
CA ASP A 28 -5.12 -5.53 19.00
C ASP A 28 -3.76 -4.90 18.68
N MET A 29 -2.94 -4.62 19.69
CA MET A 29 -1.59 -4.10 19.50
C MET A 29 -0.68 -5.11 18.80
N GLU A 30 -0.76 -6.38 19.19
CA GLU A 30 -0.01 -7.48 18.56
C GLU A 30 -0.49 -7.71 17.11
N SER A 31 -1.81 -7.60 16.90
CA SER A 31 -2.39 -7.68 15.58
C SER A 31 -1.87 -6.57 14.64
N LEU A 32 -1.77 -5.33 15.12
CA LEU A 32 -1.21 -4.22 14.34
C LEU A 32 0.27 -4.41 14.03
N GLN A 33 1.06 -4.89 14.98
CA GLN A 33 2.47 -5.23 14.73
C GLN A 33 2.61 -6.28 13.61
N HIS A 34 1.70 -7.24 13.54
CA HIS A 34 1.70 -8.21 12.45
C HIS A 34 1.41 -7.57 11.07
N TYR A 35 0.59 -6.50 11.00
CA TYR A 35 0.40 -5.76 9.75
C TYR A 35 1.66 -5.01 9.33
N GLU A 36 2.38 -4.38 10.27
CA GLU A 36 3.68 -3.74 10.04
C GLU A 36 4.68 -4.75 9.44
N GLU A 37 4.81 -5.94 10.05
CA GLU A 37 5.67 -7.02 9.54
C GLU A 37 5.29 -7.45 8.10
N ARG A 38 3.99 -7.58 7.81
CA ARG A 38 3.49 -7.93 6.48
C ARG A 38 3.78 -6.85 5.44
N LEU A 39 3.68 -5.58 5.81
CA LEU A 39 4.01 -4.45 4.92
C LEU A 39 5.51 -4.37 4.68
N THR A 40 6.31 -4.54 5.71
CA THR A 40 7.79 -4.60 5.60
C THR A 40 8.24 -5.75 4.69
N ALA A 41 7.65 -6.93 4.84
CA ALA A 41 7.93 -8.06 3.94
C ALA A 41 7.55 -7.76 2.48
N LEU A 42 6.47 -6.99 2.24
CA LEU A 42 6.11 -6.54 0.88
C LEU A 42 7.09 -5.50 0.35
N GLU A 43 7.63 -4.62 1.19
CA GLU A 43 8.68 -3.68 0.81
C GLU A 43 9.95 -4.41 0.35
N GLU A 44 10.39 -5.43 1.10
CA GLU A 44 11.55 -6.24 0.72
C GLU A 44 11.36 -6.93 -0.64
N VAL A 45 10.18 -7.50 -0.89
CA VAL A 45 9.82 -8.11 -2.18
C VAL A 45 9.85 -7.08 -3.31
N LEU A 46 9.37 -5.86 -3.04
CA LEU A 46 9.39 -4.76 -3.98
C LEU A 46 10.82 -4.32 -4.31
N LEU A 47 11.68 -4.16 -3.30
CA LEU A 47 13.08 -3.80 -3.47
C LEU A 47 13.87 -4.88 -4.23
N ALA A 48 13.55 -6.17 -4.02
CA ALA A 48 14.13 -7.28 -4.75
C ALA A 48 13.61 -7.41 -6.20
N GLN A 49 12.72 -6.52 -6.65
CA GLN A 49 12.07 -6.55 -7.98
C GLN A 49 11.31 -7.87 -8.29
N GLN A 50 10.86 -8.57 -7.28
CA GLN A 50 10.10 -9.83 -7.36
C GLN A 50 8.62 -9.59 -7.05
N ALA A 51 8.05 -8.50 -7.52
CA ALA A 51 6.73 -8.00 -7.13
C ALA A 51 5.55 -8.77 -7.76
N GLU A 52 5.65 -10.10 -7.88
CA GLU A 52 4.55 -10.93 -8.33
C GLU A 52 3.39 -10.86 -7.31
N ASP A 53 2.18 -10.60 -7.81
CA ASP A 53 0.98 -10.40 -6.99
C ASP A 53 1.05 -9.30 -5.91
N PHE A 54 2.01 -8.36 -6.02
CA PHE A 54 2.20 -7.27 -5.06
C PHE A 54 0.90 -6.48 -4.84
N ASP A 55 0.26 -6.00 -5.93
CA ASP A 55 -0.95 -5.20 -5.85
C ASP A 55 -2.11 -5.93 -5.14
N LYS A 56 -2.26 -7.25 -5.39
CA LYS A 56 -3.31 -8.04 -4.75
C LYS A 56 -3.08 -8.19 -3.25
N LYS A 57 -1.81 -8.44 -2.84
CA LYS A 57 -1.44 -8.57 -1.43
C LYS A 57 -1.61 -7.25 -0.70
N LEU A 58 -1.11 -6.15 -1.27
CA LEU A 58 -1.23 -4.82 -0.73
C LEU A 58 -2.70 -4.37 -0.60
N PHE A 59 -3.52 -4.62 -1.63
CA PHE A 59 -4.95 -4.31 -1.61
C PHE A 59 -5.67 -5.02 -0.47
N ARG A 60 -5.34 -6.30 -0.22
CA ARG A 60 -5.92 -7.08 0.88
C ARG A 60 -5.57 -6.46 2.24
N ILE A 61 -4.29 -6.17 2.48
CA ILE A 61 -3.83 -5.53 3.72
C ILE A 61 -4.54 -4.18 3.93
N ARG A 62 -4.59 -3.33 2.90
CA ARG A 62 -5.26 -2.02 2.98
C ARG A 62 -6.75 -2.14 3.31
N ARG A 63 -7.43 -3.14 2.75
CA ARG A 63 -8.83 -3.40 3.06
C ARG A 63 -9.01 -3.80 4.52
N GLU A 64 -8.16 -4.71 5.03
CA GLU A 64 -8.17 -5.15 6.42
C GLU A 64 -7.92 -3.97 7.37
N LEU A 65 -6.88 -3.15 7.12
CA LEU A 65 -6.58 -1.95 7.88
C LEU A 65 -7.72 -0.91 7.85
N SER A 66 -8.41 -0.76 6.72
CA SER A 66 -9.57 0.15 6.63
C SER A 66 -10.75 -0.31 7.49
N VAL A 67 -10.96 -1.62 7.61
CA VAL A 67 -11.98 -2.19 8.51
C VAL A 67 -11.58 -1.95 9.96
N LEU A 68 -10.30 -2.17 10.32
CA LEU A 68 -9.79 -1.93 11.67
C LEU A 68 -9.89 -0.44 12.08
N ALA A 69 -9.53 0.48 11.18
CA ALA A 69 -9.67 1.91 11.44
C ALA A 69 -11.13 2.29 11.73
N GLY A 70 -12.08 1.78 10.94
CA GLY A 70 -13.51 1.97 11.20
C GLY A 70 -13.96 1.38 12.52
N TYR A 71 -13.44 0.21 12.91
CA TYR A 71 -13.72 -0.42 14.19
C TYR A 71 -13.22 0.42 15.37
N TYR A 72 -11.98 0.89 15.34
CA TYR A 72 -11.41 1.70 16.42
C TYR A 72 -12.08 3.06 16.55
N ALA A 73 -12.47 3.69 15.43
CA ALA A 73 -13.25 4.92 15.45
C ALA A 73 -14.61 4.70 16.14
N GLN A 74 -15.30 3.61 15.84
CA GLN A 74 -16.58 3.27 16.49
C GLN A 74 -16.40 2.94 17.98
N LEU A 75 -15.28 2.33 18.37
CA LEU A 75 -14.98 2.08 19.79
C LEU A 75 -14.75 3.39 20.55
N ASP A 76 -14.01 4.33 19.98
CA ASP A 76 -13.78 5.65 20.58
C ASP A 76 -15.10 6.38 20.80
N ASP A 77 -15.95 6.45 19.76
CA ASP A 77 -17.29 7.02 19.86
C ASP A 77 -18.14 6.33 20.94
N LEU A 78 -18.09 5.00 21.02
CA LEU A 78 -18.81 4.23 22.04
C LEU A 78 -18.35 4.60 23.45
N TYR A 79 -17.05 4.71 23.67
CA TYR A 79 -16.51 5.06 25.00
C TYR A 79 -16.89 6.48 25.40
N ALA A 80 -16.89 7.43 24.44
CA ALA A 80 -17.34 8.80 24.67
C ALA A 80 -18.82 8.84 25.07
N VAL A 81 -19.69 8.14 24.33
CA VAL A 81 -21.14 8.06 24.63
C VAL A 81 -21.39 7.40 25.98
N LEU A 82 -20.63 6.35 26.34
CA LEU A 82 -20.78 5.70 27.66
C LEU A 82 -20.34 6.61 28.80
N ALA A 83 -19.26 7.38 28.63
CA ALA A 83 -18.82 8.35 29.63
C ALA A 83 -19.88 9.43 29.89
N ASP A 84 -20.53 9.94 28.83
CA ASP A 84 -21.60 10.94 28.92
C ASP A 84 -22.90 10.35 29.51
N ALA A 85 -23.20 9.09 29.27
CA ALA A 85 -24.44 8.45 29.71
C ALA A 85 -24.41 8.08 31.21
N ILE A 86 -23.25 8.05 31.85
CA ILE A 86 -23.07 7.66 33.25
C ILE A 86 -22.32 8.76 34.02
N PRO A 87 -22.89 10.00 34.13
CA PRO A 87 -22.21 11.12 34.78
C PRO A 87 -21.96 10.90 36.28
N ASP A 88 -22.83 10.10 36.93
CA ASP A 88 -22.72 9.75 38.36
C ASP A 88 -21.98 8.40 38.60
N ALA A 89 -21.27 7.89 37.60
CA ALA A 89 -20.49 6.68 37.76
C ALA A 89 -19.37 6.89 38.78
N GLU A 90 -19.02 5.80 39.50
CA GLU A 90 -17.87 5.79 40.37
C GLU A 90 -16.63 6.34 39.60
N GLU A 91 -15.87 7.21 40.22
CA GLU A 91 -14.67 7.86 39.64
C GLU A 91 -13.73 6.87 38.93
N HIS A 92 -13.68 5.64 39.43
CA HIS A 92 -12.93 4.54 38.86
C HIS A 92 -13.44 4.14 37.46
N VAL A 93 -14.76 4.11 37.23
CA VAL A 93 -15.39 3.75 35.96
C VAL A 93 -15.15 4.85 34.92
N GLN A 94 -15.25 6.12 35.31
CA GLN A 94 -14.95 7.23 34.42
C GLN A 94 -13.50 7.21 33.94
N ARG A 95 -12.53 7.08 34.87
CA ARG A 95 -11.11 6.97 34.51
C ARG A 95 -10.82 5.78 33.61
N LEU A 96 -11.53 4.68 33.79
CA LEU A 96 -11.36 3.50 32.95
C LEU A 96 -11.90 3.72 31.51
N LEU A 97 -13.06 4.38 31.37
CA LEU A 97 -13.60 4.75 30.05
C LEU A 97 -12.69 5.74 29.33
N GLU A 98 -12.15 6.73 30.01
CA GLU A 98 -11.14 7.65 29.45
C GLU A 98 -9.88 6.93 29.01
N HIS A 99 -9.41 5.96 29.79
CA HIS A 99 -8.25 5.14 29.44
C HIS A 99 -8.52 4.28 28.20
N LEU A 100 -9.73 3.68 28.09
CA LEU A 100 -10.13 2.86 26.93
C LEU A 100 -10.31 3.70 25.68
N SER A 101 -10.91 4.90 25.78
CA SER A 101 -10.98 5.86 24.66
C SER A 101 -9.57 6.24 24.19
N GLY A 102 -8.69 6.63 25.12
CA GLY A 102 -7.30 6.95 24.76
C GLY A 102 -6.53 5.76 24.16
N LYS A 103 -6.88 4.51 24.51
CA LYS A 103 -6.35 3.31 23.86
C LYS A 103 -6.90 3.15 22.45
N ALA A 104 -8.22 3.31 22.25
CA ALA A 104 -8.87 3.22 20.93
C ALA A 104 -8.30 4.28 19.96
N GLN A 105 -8.11 5.51 20.41
CA GLN A 105 -7.50 6.58 19.63
C GLN A 105 -6.06 6.27 19.22
N ARG A 106 -5.26 5.69 20.12
CA ARG A 106 -3.90 5.25 19.77
C ARG A 106 -3.90 4.15 18.72
N LEU A 107 -4.77 3.13 18.85
CA LEU A 107 -4.92 2.05 17.89
C LEU A 107 -5.40 2.57 16.53
N LEU A 108 -6.33 3.53 16.52
CA LEU A 108 -6.77 4.22 15.31
C LEU A 108 -5.61 4.93 14.64
N THR A 109 -4.85 5.72 15.40
CA THR A 109 -3.68 6.46 14.87
C THR A 109 -2.64 5.51 14.27
N MET A 110 -2.31 4.42 14.95
CA MET A 110 -1.38 3.42 14.42
C MET A 110 -1.92 2.77 13.15
N THR A 111 -3.21 2.42 13.11
CA THR A 111 -3.83 1.84 11.92
C THR A 111 -3.80 2.80 10.73
N GLU A 112 -4.01 4.10 10.96
CA GLU A 112 -3.90 5.11 9.90
C GLU A 112 -2.45 5.29 9.43
N GLN A 113 -1.46 5.17 10.31
CA GLN A 113 -0.04 5.16 9.94
C GLN A 113 0.31 3.96 9.03
N GLU A 114 -0.17 2.76 9.35
CA GLU A 114 0.00 1.58 8.51
C GLU A 114 -0.70 1.73 7.13
N LYS A 115 -1.88 2.35 7.10
CA LYS A 115 -2.56 2.68 5.85
C LYS A 115 -1.73 3.65 4.99
N GLU A 116 -1.17 4.68 5.60
CA GLU A 116 -0.30 5.64 4.92
C GLU A 116 0.97 4.96 4.38
N TYR A 117 1.62 4.11 5.19
CA TYR A 117 2.76 3.33 4.76
C TYR A 117 2.41 2.42 3.55
N SER A 118 1.23 1.81 3.58
CA SER A 118 0.74 1.02 2.44
C SER A 118 0.54 1.85 1.16
N LEU A 119 0.18 3.14 1.28
CA LEU A 119 0.11 4.05 0.13
C LEU A 119 1.50 4.35 -0.44
N GLN A 120 2.48 4.61 0.43
CA GLN A 120 3.86 4.85 0.02
C GLN A 120 4.45 3.64 -0.74
N LEU A 121 4.18 2.42 -0.27
CA LEU A 121 4.59 1.20 -0.98
C LEU A 121 3.95 1.09 -2.38
N ARG A 122 2.69 1.49 -2.52
CA ARG A 122 2.02 1.54 -3.82
C ARG A 122 2.68 2.55 -4.77
N GLU A 123 3.00 3.73 -4.27
CA GLU A 123 3.68 4.77 -5.06
C GLU A 123 5.08 4.34 -5.48
N MET A 124 5.82 3.68 -4.59
CA MET A 124 7.12 3.08 -4.92
C MET A 124 7.00 2.02 -6.02
N HIS A 125 5.99 1.14 -5.94
CA HIS A 125 5.74 0.13 -6.98
C HIS A 125 5.43 0.80 -8.32
N GLN A 126 4.53 1.79 -8.34
CA GLN A 126 4.20 2.54 -9.56
C GLN A 126 5.43 3.21 -10.16
N THR A 127 6.26 3.85 -9.33
CA THR A 127 7.52 4.47 -9.77
C THR A 127 8.47 3.45 -10.41
N GLN A 128 8.57 2.24 -9.86
CA GLN A 128 9.40 1.19 -10.47
C GLN A 128 8.86 0.73 -11.83
N VAL A 129 7.54 0.59 -11.96
CA VAL A 129 6.90 0.24 -13.24
C VAL A 129 7.18 1.33 -14.27
N ASP A 130 7.02 2.60 -13.90
CA ASP A 130 7.25 3.75 -14.77
C ASP A 130 8.73 3.84 -15.21
N MET A 131 9.66 3.59 -14.30
CA MET A 131 11.10 3.53 -14.62
C MET A 131 11.42 2.42 -15.64
N ARG A 132 10.86 1.23 -15.47
CA ARG A 132 11.02 0.12 -16.45
C ARG A 132 10.44 0.49 -17.80
N GLN A 133 9.24 1.07 -17.83
CA GLN A 133 8.61 1.52 -19.07
C GLN A 133 9.46 2.56 -19.78
N ASN A 134 10.00 3.54 -19.04
CA ASN A 134 10.90 4.56 -19.58
C ASN A 134 12.19 3.95 -20.15
N GLN A 135 12.77 2.93 -19.50
CA GLN A 135 13.92 2.22 -20.03
C GLN A 135 13.62 1.51 -21.34
N ILE A 136 12.48 0.82 -21.44
CA ILE A 136 12.04 0.15 -22.67
C ILE A 136 11.83 1.19 -23.80
N MET A 137 11.15 2.29 -23.49
CA MET A 137 10.95 3.37 -24.45
C MET A 137 12.27 3.98 -24.92
N LYS A 138 13.24 4.18 -24.02
CA LYS A 138 14.58 4.67 -24.37
C LYS A 138 15.27 3.72 -25.37
N ILE A 139 15.27 2.42 -25.08
CA ILE A 139 15.87 1.41 -25.98
C ILE A 139 15.16 1.42 -27.33
N LEU A 140 13.84 1.42 -27.35
CA LEU A 140 13.04 1.46 -28.56
C LEU A 140 13.36 2.71 -29.42
N THR A 141 13.45 3.88 -28.75
CA THR A 141 13.80 5.15 -29.44
C THR A 141 15.19 5.07 -30.07
N ILE A 142 16.19 4.55 -29.34
CA ILE A 142 17.56 4.40 -29.86
C ILE A 142 17.54 3.47 -31.09
N VAL A 143 16.92 2.32 -30.96
CA VAL A 143 16.81 1.35 -32.07
C VAL A 143 16.14 1.99 -33.29
N THR A 144 14.99 2.64 -33.09
CA THR A 144 14.24 3.28 -34.17
C THR A 144 15.05 4.40 -34.84
N THR A 145 15.73 5.23 -34.05
CA THR A 145 16.55 6.34 -34.55
C THR A 145 17.72 5.86 -35.41
N VAL A 146 18.29 4.70 -35.10
CA VAL A 146 19.38 4.11 -35.87
C VAL A 146 18.87 3.35 -37.09
N PHE A 147 17.84 2.52 -36.93
CA PHE A 147 17.37 1.63 -38.01
C PHE A 147 16.53 2.36 -39.06
N LEU A 148 15.82 3.45 -38.69
CA LEU A 148 14.98 4.17 -39.64
C LEU A 148 15.78 4.79 -40.79
N PRO A 149 16.88 5.56 -40.57
CA PRO A 149 17.67 6.07 -41.68
C PRO A 149 18.39 4.94 -42.44
N LEU A 150 18.86 3.89 -41.75
CA LEU A 150 19.48 2.76 -42.41
C LEU A 150 18.51 2.03 -43.34
N SER A 151 17.28 1.81 -42.89
CA SER A 151 16.23 1.18 -43.69
C SER A 151 15.83 2.05 -44.88
N LEU A 152 15.78 3.38 -44.69
CA LEU A 152 15.51 4.31 -45.78
C LEU A 152 16.61 4.23 -46.87
N ILE A 153 17.87 4.26 -46.46
CA ILE A 153 19.03 4.16 -47.36
C ILE A 153 19.00 2.81 -48.08
N ALA A 154 18.85 1.71 -47.35
CA ALA A 154 18.78 0.36 -47.92
C ALA A 154 17.59 0.19 -48.90
N GLY A 155 16.44 0.76 -48.53
CA GLY A 155 15.26 0.77 -49.42
C GLY A 155 15.44 1.61 -50.65
N TRP A 156 16.03 2.80 -50.52
CA TRP A 156 16.31 3.69 -51.66
C TRP A 156 17.27 3.05 -52.67
N TYR A 157 18.39 2.52 -52.21
CA TYR A 157 19.36 1.85 -53.09
C TYR A 157 18.98 0.43 -53.47
N GLY A 158 17.99 -0.18 -52.82
CA GLY A 158 17.37 -1.46 -53.24
C GLY A 158 16.33 -1.33 -54.33
N MET A 159 15.98 -0.11 -54.77
CA MET A 159 15.03 0.11 -55.86
C MET A 159 15.71 -0.14 -57.20
N ASN A 160 14.99 -0.86 -58.10
CA ASN A 160 15.51 -1.18 -59.44
C ASN A 160 15.38 0.01 -60.44
N PHE A 161 16.00 1.15 -60.11
CA PHE A 161 16.12 2.25 -61.04
C PHE A 161 17.26 2.02 -62.04
N GLN A 162 16.99 2.26 -63.34
CA GLN A 162 17.98 2.05 -64.41
C GLN A 162 19.07 3.13 -64.46
N ASN A 163 18.85 4.31 -63.86
CA ASN A 163 19.78 5.44 -63.82
C ASN A 163 19.95 5.93 -62.40
N MET A 164 20.93 5.38 -61.69
CA MET A 164 21.42 5.90 -60.38
C MET A 164 22.88 6.29 -60.55
N PRO A 165 23.19 7.61 -60.73
CA PRO A 165 24.57 8.06 -60.97
C PRO A 165 25.51 7.76 -59.77
N GLU A 166 24.96 7.65 -58.56
CA GLU A 166 25.71 7.34 -57.36
C GLU A 166 26.29 5.91 -57.39
N LEU A 167 25.66 4.95 -58.06
CA LEU A 167 26.13 3.57 -58.19
C LEU A 167 27.32 3.43 -59.16
N THR A 168 27.49 4.38 -60.04
CA THR A 168 28.58 4.38 -61.01
C THR A 168 29.77 5.27 -60.60
N ALA A 169 29.65 5.94 -59.45
CA ALA A 169 30.73 6.79 -58.90
C ALA A 169 31.83 5.93 -58.28
N GLU A 170 33.09 6.24 -58.58
CA GLU A 170 34.28 5.49 -58.16
C GLU A 170 34.41 5.25 -56.65
N HIS A 171 33.73 6.11 -55.82
CA HIS A 171 33.70 6.06 -54.34
C HIS A 171 32.27 5.97 -53.77
N GLY A 172 31.26 5.69 -54.60
CA GLY A 172 29.85 5.69 -54.24
C GLY A 172 29.54 4.75 -53.09
N TYR A 173 30.12 3.55 -53.08
CA TYR A 173 29.93 2.55 -52.01
C TYR A 173 30.49 3.05 -50.63
N LEU A 174 31.67 3.69 -50.62
CA LEU A 174 32.27 4.22 -49.39
C LEU A 174 31.41 5.32 -48.78
N VAL A 175 30.84 6.23 -49.59
CA VAL A 175 29.99 7.34 -49.12
C VAL A 175 28.68 6.83 -48.50
N ILE A 176 28.14 5.71 -48.99
CA ILE A 176 26.91 5.13 -48.45
C ILE A 176 27.15 4.36 -47.16
N CYS A 177 28.37 3.83 -46.95
CA CYS A 177 28.75 3.05 -45.76
C CYS A 177 29.23 3.90 -44.57
N ILE A 178 29.46 5.19 -44.72
CA ILE A 178 29.88 6.16 -43.68
C ILE A 178 28.66 6.94 -43.21
#